data_236200cad4857f291103b8653a333fdd
#
_entry.id   236200cad4857f291103b8653a333fdd
#
_cell.length_a   1.000
_cell.length_b   1.000
_cell.length_c   1.000
_cell.angle_alpha   90.00
_cell.angle_beta   90.00
_cell.angle_gamma   90.00
#
_symmetry.space_group_name_H-M   'P 1'
#
loop_
_entity.id
_entity.type
_entity.pdbx_description
1 polymer ?
#
loop_
_entity_poly.entity_id
_entity_poly.type
_entity_poly.pdbx_seq_one_letter_code
_entity_poly.pdbx_strand_id
1 'polypeptide(L)'
;MAETYDLAVKEPELATAKSPYTGESINRFLHIAENKEDLFLQNKMQRKLGQLTGTCFQRCVGMDAFNALHSVTFEIDEKYKTNYHDNFIKFLTEMHKYNLVIGGAMTDVKGDRSKLPHEQEDEDLYLRIVDRNEKGVYVKGAKAHQTGCINSHWMVVMPTLRLSENDKDYAIVGAIPVDAEGITYIYGRQSCDTRSM
;
A
#
# COMPACT_ATOMS: atom_id res chain seq x y z
N MET A 1 13.96 5.90 -1.37
CA MET A 1 13.45 5.79 0.03
C MET A 1 14.23 6.70 0.99
N ALA A 2 15.56 6.59 1.12
CA ALA A 2 16.38 7.47 1.99
C ALA A 2 16.10 8.95 1.79
N GLU A 3 16.09 9.43 0.55
CA GLU A 3 15.79 10.83 0.22
C GLU A 3 14.47 11.35 0.78
N THR A 4 13.49 10.48 1.03
CA THR A 4 12.20 10.90 1.61
C THR A 4 12.33 11.27 3.08
N TYR A 5 13.24 10.62 3.81
CA TYR A 5 13.58 10.96 5.19
C TYR A 5 14.53 12.16 5.26
N ASP A 6 15.53 12.20 4.38
CA ASP A 6 16.46 13.33 4.29
C ASP A 6 15.74 14.62 3.98
N LEU A 7 14.78 14.60 3.07
CA LEU A 7 13.97 15.77 2.74
C LEU A 7 13.15 16.23 3.97
N ALA A 8 12.62 15.31 4.76
CA ALA A 8 11.88 15.66 5.97
C ALA A 8 12.75 16.35 7.03
N VAL A 9 14.05 16.05 7.05
CA VAL A 9 15.02 16.75 7.92
C VAL A 9 15.44 18.11 7.33
N LYS A 10 15.68 18.18 6.01
CA LYS A 10 16.18 19.37 5.33
C LYS A 10 15.11 20.43 5.08
N GLU A 11 13.91 20.00 4.75
CA GLU A 11 12.77 20.86 4.41
C GLU A 11 11.49 20.37 5.15
N PRO A 12 11.45 20.45 6.50
CA PRO A 12 10.35 19.90 7.29
C PRO A 12 8.99 20.51 6.93
N GLU A 13 8.92 21.79 6.62
CA GLU A 13 7.71 22.48 6.20
C GLU A 13 7.08 21.86 4.94
N LEU A 14 7.92 21.37 4.04
CA LEU A 14 7.48 20.72 2.82
C LEU A 14 7.17 19.23 3.05
N ALA A 15 8.03 18.52 3.77
CA ALA A 15 8.03 17.06 3.79
C ALA A 15 7.45 16.44 5.06
N THR A 16 7.01 17.26 6.03
CA THR A 16 6.33 16.78 7.23
C THR A 16 4.94 17.37 7.38
N ALA A 17 4.14 16.74 8.22
CA ALA A 17 2.85 17.23 8.66
C ALA A 17 2.64 16.83 10.13
N LYS A 18 1.72 17.47 10.84
CA LYS A 18 1.35 17.09 12.19
C LYS A 18 0.30 15.97 12.13
N SER A 19 0.53 14.89 12.86
CA SER A 19 -0.45 13.82 12.98
C SER A 19 -1.63 14.27 13.83
N PRO A 20 -2.88 14.14 13.36
CA PRO A 20 -4.06 14.40 14.18
C PRO A 20 -4.28 13.34 15.27
N TYR A 21 -3.66 12.16 15.13
CA TYR A 21 -3.86 11.01 16.03
C TYR A 21 -2.82 10.93 17.16
N THR A 22 -1.56 11.30 16.87
CA THR A 22 -0.46 11.21 17.84
C THR A 22 0.04 12.57 18.30
N GLY A 23 -0.26 13.64 17.59
CA GLY A 23 0.28 14.97 17.82
C GLY A 23 1.74 15.15 17.38
N GLU A 24 2.40 14.09 16.93
CA GLU A 24 3.79 14.09 16.49
C GLU A 24 3.96 14.59 15.05
N SER A 25 5.19 14.99 14.72
CA SER A 25 5.55 15.29 13.34
C SER A 25 5.78 13.99 12.58
N ILE A 26 5.09 13.82 11.47
CA ILE A 26 5.16 12.64 10.61
C ILE A 26 5.65 13.03 9.22
N ASN A 27 6.20 12.07 8.49
CA ASN A 27 6.47 12.26 7.08
C ASN A 27 5.16 12.47 6.31
N ARG A 28 5.11 13.48 5.43
CA ARG A 28 3.89 13.87 4.69
C ARG A 28 3.31 12.73 3.83
N PHE A 29 4.05 11.70 3.51
CA PHE A 29 3.51 10.49 2.86
C PHE A 29 2.50 9.71 3.69
N LEU A 30 2.44 9.95 5.01
CA LEU A 30 1.46 9.33 5.90
C LEU A 30 0.26 10.24 6.21
N HIS A 31 0.33 11.50 5.80
CA HIS A 31 -0.70 12.48 6.09
C HIS A 31 -1.92 12.29 5.18
N ILE A 32 -3.09 12.29 5.80
CA ILE A 32 -4.36 12.34 5.09
C ILE A 32 -4.64 13.80 4.72
N ALA A 33 -4.83 14.08 3.45
CA ALA A 33 -5.07 15.43 2.98
C ALA A 33 -6.47 15.92 3.43
N GLU A 34 -6.50 16.99 4.21
CA GLU A 34 -7.73 17.57 4.76
C GLU A 34 -8.19 18.82 3.97
N ASN A 35 -7.28 19.41 3.22
CA ASN A 35 -7.53 20.67 2.54
C ASN A 35 -6.68 20.83 1.28
N LYS A 36 -6.92 21.91 0.54
CA LYS A 36 -6.22 22.23 -0.70
C LYS A 36 -4.70 22.42 -0.51
N GLU A 37 -4.28 23.00 0.61
CA GLU A 37 -2.86 23.23 0.88
C GLU A 37 -2.11 21.92 1.09
N ASP A 38 -2.70 20.93 1.73
CA ASP A 38 -2.11 19.61 1.88
C ASP A 38 -1.83 18.96 0.53
N LEU A 39 -2.80 19.02 -0.38
CA LEU A 39 -2.64 18.48 -1.75
C LEU A 39 -1.54 19.22 -2.52
N PHE A 40 -1.47 20.53 -2.36
CA PHE A 40 -0.43 21.34 -2.99
C PHE A 40 0.97 20.98 -2.46
N LEU A 41 1.12 20.86 -1.15
CA LEU A 41 2.37 20.46 -0.51
C LEU A 41 2.79 19.03 -0.85
N GLN A 42 1.85 18.09 -0.90
CA GLN A 42 2.11 16.73 -1.36
C GLN A 42 2.66 16.71 -2.79
N ASN A 43 2.01 17.43 -3.71
CA ASN A 43 2.45 17.53 -5.09
C ASN A 43 3.85 18.17 -5.22
N LYS A 44 4.09 19.27 -4.50
CA LYS A 44 5.37 19.95 -4.45
C LYS A 44 6.49 19.06 -3.91
N MET A 45 6.22 18.32 -2.83
CA MET A 45 7.15 17.36 -2.25
C MET A 45 7.49 16.24 -3.23
N GLN A 46 6.49 15.64 -3.88
CA GLN A 46 6.72 14.59 -4.88
C GLN A 46 7.56 15.08 -6.06
N ARG A 47 7.28 16.29 -6.56
CA ARG A 47 8.08 16.92 -7.62
C ARG A 47 9.52 17.11 -7.18
N LYS A 48 9.76 17.62 -5.97
CA LYS A 48 11.10 17.82 -5.41
C LYS A 48 11.87 16.52 -5.34
N LEU A 49 11.24 15.46 -4.79
CA LEU A 49 11.85 14.14 -4.71
C LEU A 49 12.17 13.56 -6.09
N GLY A 50 11.25 13.68 -7.05
CA GLY A 50 11.51 13.25 -8.42
C GLY A 50 12.71 13.97 -9.06
N GLN A 51 12.87 15.27 -8.81
CA GLN A 51 14.02 16.04 -9.27
C GLN A 51 15.33 15.61 -8.58
N LEU A 52 15.29 15.29 -7.28
CA LEU A 52 16.47 14.86 -6.53
C LEU A 52 16.93 13.46 -6.90
N THR A 53 16.00 12.56 -7.15
CA THR A 53 16.32 11.14 -7.36
C THR A 53 16.43 10.75 -8.83
N GLY A 54 15.84 11.53 -9.74
CA GLY A 54 15.73 11.17 -11.16
C GLY A 54 14.95 9.89 -11.43
N THR A 55 14.24 9.35 -10.43
CA THR A 55 13.52 8.08 -10.49
C THR A 55 12.35 8.05 -9.51
N CYS A 56 11.61 6.96 -9.49
CA CYS A 56 10.53 6.75 -8.53
C CYS A 56 11.07 6.61 -7.10
N PHE A 57 10.52 7.38 -6.18
CA PHE A 57 10.86 7.35 -4.74
C PHE A 57 10.06 6.31 -3.93
N GLN A 58 9.13 5.60 -4.58
CA GLN A 58 8.45 4.38 -4.09
C GLN A 58 7.60 4.54 -2.82
N ARG A 59 7.06 5.74 -2.57
CA ARG A 59 6.16 5.99 -1.43
C ARG A 59 4.79 6.54 -1.82
N CYS A 60 4.60 6.93 -3.09
CA CYS A 60 3.35 7.52 -3.58
C CYS A 60 2.17 6.56 -3.39
N VAL A 61 2.34 5.28 -3.67
CA VAL A 61 1.25 4.29 -3.54
C VAL A 61 0.69 4.24 -2.12
N GLY A 62 1.56 4.23 -1.09
CA GLY A 62 1.11 4.25 0.30
C GLY A 62 0.28 5.50 0.62
N MET A 63 0.74 6.67 0.19
CA MET A 63 0.03 7.93 0.39
C MET A 63 -1.34 7.94 -0.32
N ASP A 64 -1.38 7.56 -1.59
CA ASP A 64 -2.61 7.55 -2.38
C ASP A 64 -3.61 6.53 -1.83
N ALA A 65 -3.12 5.33 -1.46
CA ALA A 65 -3.94 4.29 -0.85
C ALA A 65 -4.54 4.75 0.49
N PHE A 66 -3.77 5.43 1.32
CA PHE A 66 -4.25 5.90 2.61
C PHE A 66 -5.34 6.96 2.47
N ASN A 67 -5.17 7.92 1.57
CA ASN A 67 -6.19 8.93 1.29
C ASN A 67 -7.48 8.29 0.75
N ALA A 68 -7.36 7.30 -0.16
CA ALA A 68 -8.50 6.57 -0.68
C ALA A 68 -9.17 5.71 0.41
N LEU A 69 -8.41 4.95 1.19
CA LEU A 69 -8.94 4.09 2.25
C LEU A 69 -9.63 4.89 3.35
N HIS A 70 -9.10 6.06 3.71
CA HIS A 70 -9.74 6.93 4.70
C HIS A 70 -11.17 7.28 4.31
N SER A 71 -11.39 7.69 3.08
CA SER A 71 -12.72 8.05 2.57
C SER A 71 -13.62 6.83 2.38
N VAL A 72 -13.11 5.80 1.69
CA VAL A 72 -13.90 4.63 1.30
C VAL A 72 -14.32 3.78 2.51
N THR A 73 -13.44 3.59 3.49
CA THR A 73 -13.81 2.83 4.69
C THR A 73 -14.87 3.54 5.52
N PHE A 74 -14.81 4.87 5.61
CA PHE A 74 -15.84 5.66 6.25
C PHE A 74 -17.21 5.49 5.56
N GLU A 75 -17.26 5.64 4.24
CA GLU A 75 -18.49 5.46 3.45
C GLU A 75 -19.07 4.04 3.57
N ILE A 76 -18.19 3.02 3.62
CA ILE A 76 -18.60 1.62 3.78
C ILE A 76 -19.22 1.40 5.16
N ASP A 77 -18.60 1.89 6.22
CA ASP A 77 -19.10 1.74 7.59
C ASP A 77 -20.46 2.43 7.76
N GLU A 78 -20.64 3.63 7.18
CA GLU A 78 -21.93 4.32 7.17
C GLU A 78 -23.02 3.49 6.49
N LYS A 79 -22.70 2.84 5.37
CA LYS A 79 -23.66 2.09 4.56
C LYS A 79 -23.94 0.69 5.09
N TYR A 80 -22.90 -0.03 5.51
CA TYR A 80 -22.99 -1.45 5.82
C TYR A 80 -22.82 -1.77 7.30
N LYS A 81 -22.59 -0.75 8.15
CA LYS A 81 -22.40 -0.88 9.60
C LYS A 81 -21.25 -1.83 9.96
N THR A 82 -20.16 -1.73 9.22
CA THR A 82 -18.91 -2.44 9.49
C THR A 82 -18.00 -1.61 10.41
N ASN A 83 -16.79 -2.09 10.71
CA ASN A 83 -15.78 -1.41 11.54
C ASN A 83 -14.47 -1.20 10.76
N TYR A 84 -14.52 -1.07 9.46
CA TYR A 84 -13.32 -0.96 8.62
C TYR A 84 -12.60 0.35 8.82
N HIS A 85 -13.33 1.44 9.01
CA HIS A 85 -12.74 2.75 9.25
C HIS A 85 -12.00 2.80 10.58
N ASP A 86 -12.59 2.29 11.66
CA ASP A 86 -11.94 2.21 12.96
C ASP A 86 -10.66 1.35 12.91
N ASN A 87 -10.69 0.25 12.19
CA ASN A 87 -9.52 -0.61 12.00
C ASN A 87 -8.43 0.12 11.19
N PHE A 88 -8.83 0.84 10.14
CA PHE A 88 -7.92 1.64 9.35
C PHE A 88 -7.28 2.77 10.19
N ILE A 89 -8.05 3.49 11.01
CA ILE A 89 -7.53 4.55 11.87
C ILE A 89 -6.55 4.01 12.92
N LYS A 90 -6.84 2.86 13.52
CA LYS A 90 -5.88 2.17 14.43
C LYS A 90 -4.57 1.86 13.73
N PHE A 91 -4.65 1.27 12.53
CA PHE A 91 -3.48 0.97 11.72
C PHE A 91 -2.71 2.25 11.35
N LEU A 92 -3.39 3.29 10.86
CA LEU A 92 -2.78 4.57 10.50
C LEU A 92 -2.10 5.23 11.71
N THR A 93 -2.70 5.15 12.90
CA THR A 93 -2.13 5.67 14.13
C THR A 93 -0.79 5.01 14.46
N GLU A 94 -0.68 3.69 14.30
CA GLU A 94 0.59 2.97 14.47
C GLU A 94 1.63 3.38 13.42
N MET A 95 1.21 3.57 12.16
CA MET A 95 2.10 4.07 11.11
C MET A 95 2.64 5.46 11.43
N HIS A 96 1.81 6.34 11.99
CA HIS A 96 2.18 7.68 12.43
C HIS A 96 3.16 7.65 13.60
N LYS A 97 2.87 6.84 14.62
CA LYS A 97 3.68 6.72 15.84
C LYS A 97 5.15 6.37 15.55
N TYR A 98 5.39 5.52 14.59
CA TYR A 98 6.73 5.06 14.23
C TYR A 98 7.23 5.64 12.90
N ASN A 99 6.46 6.51 12.27
CA ASN A 99 6.78 7.13 10.97
C ASN A 99 7.18 6.09 9.90
N LEU A 100 6.38 5.03 9.77
CA LEU A 100 6.70 3.85 8.97
C LEU A 100 6.51 4.08 7.46
N VAL A 101 7.17 3.26 6.67
CA VAL A 101 7.01 3.23 5.21
C VAL A 101 6.01 2.16 4.81
N ILE A 102 5.07 2.54 3.95
CA ILE A 102 4.05 1.67 3.39
C ILE A 102 4.29 1.52 1.89
N GLY A 103 4.41 0.30 1.45
CA GLY A 103 4.40 -0.07 0.04
C GLY A 103 3.00 -0.46 -0.43
N GLY A 104 2.84 -0.64 -1.75
CA GLY A 104 1.57 -1.10 -2.32
C GLY A 104 1.74 -2.38 -3.13
N ALA A 105 0.98 -3.40 -2.81
CA ALA A 105 0.89 -4.66 -3.52
C ALA A 105 -0.41 -4.71 -4.31
N MET A 106 -0.51 -3.88 -5.34
CA MET A 106 -1.72 -3.72 -6.14
C MET A 106 -1.74 -4.64 -7.37
N THR A 107 -0.63 -4.69 -8.11
CA THR A 107 -0.59 -5.37 -9.40
C THR A 107 -0.75 -6.87 -9.24
N ASP A 108 -1.73 -7.43 -9.90
CA ASP A 108 -1.94 -8.86 -9.99
C ASP A 108 -1.06 -9.49 -11.09
N VAL A 109 -0.76 -10.77 -10.96
CA VAL A 109 -0.13 -11.55 -12.03
C VAL A 109 -1.05 -11.62 -13.25
N LYS A 110 -0.49 -11.97 -14.42
CA LYS A 110 -1.19 -11.85 -15.70
C LYS A 110 -1.79 -13.18 -16.15
N GLY A 111 -2.45 -13.94 -15.56
CA GLY A 111 -3.09 -15.17 -16.07
C GLY A 111 -3.82 -14.99 -17.41
N ASP A 112 -4.79 -15.79 -17.69
CA ASP A 112 -5.67 -15.63 -18.83
C ASP A 112 -6.56 -14.39 -18.65
N ARG A 113 -6.30 -13.32 -19.40
CA ARG A 113 -7.00 -12.04 -19.27
C ARG A 113 -8.45 -12.06 -19.73
N SER A 114 -8.88 -13.13 -20.40
CA SER A 114 -10.28 -13.31 -20.80
C SER A 114 -11.13 -13.88 -19.68
N LYS A 115 -10.51 -14.37 -18.60
CA LYS A 115 -11.14 -15.06 -17.48
C LYS A 115 -11.15 -14.21 -16.21
N LEU A 116 -12.17 -14.40 -15.40
CA LEU A 116 -12.26 -13.86 -14.04
C LEU A 116 -11.34 -14.66 -13.08
N PRO A 117 -11.04 -14.14 -11.87
CA PRO A 117 -10.17 -14.84 -10.92
C PRO A 117 -10.57 -16.29 -10.63
N HIS A 118 -11.84 -16.56 -10.38
CA HIS A 118 -12.35 -17.92 -10.10
C HIS A 118 -12.35 -18.86 -11.31
N GLU A 119 -12.14 -18.34 -12.52
CA GLU A 119 -12.14 -19.11 -13.77
C GLU A 119 -10.70 -19.49 -14.20
N GLN A 120 -9.68 -18.99 -13.49
CA GLN A 120 -8.29 -19.32 -13.81
C GLN A 120 -8.04 -20.81 -13.54
N GLU A 121 -7.09 -21.38 -14.28
CA GLU A 121 -6.68 -22.78 -14.10
C GLU A 121 -6.09 -23.05 -12.71
N ASP A 122 -5.33 -22.07 -12.19
CA ASP A 122 -4.81 -22.05 -10.83
C ASP A 122 -5.58 -21.01 -10.01
N GLU A 123 -6.36 -21.49 -9.05
CA GLU A 123 -7.14 -20.61 -8.17
C GLU A 123 -6.28 -19.72 -7.27
N ASP A 124 -5.02 -20.08 -7.03
CA ASP A 124 -4.04 -19.32 -6.24
C ASP A 124 -3.22 -18.33 -7.09
N LEU A 125 -3.56 -18.19 -8.36
CA LEU A 125 -2.87 -17.24 -9.24
C LEU A 125 -3.00 -15.79 -8.75
N TYR A 126 -4.18 -15.44 -8.26
CA TYR A 126 -4.47 -14.15 -7.64
C TYR A 126 -4.59 -14.29 -6.12
N LEU A 127 -4.26 -13.21 -5.40
CA LEU A 127 -4.37 -13.21 -3.94
C LEU A 127 -5.83 -13.38 -3.51
N ARG A 128 -6.12 -14.41 -2.71
CA ARG A 128 -7.44 -14.69 -2.17
C ARG A 128 -7.41 -15.08 -0.70
N ILE A 129 -8.54 -14.99 -0.04
CA ILE A 129 -8.74 -15.50 1.31
C ILE A 129 -9.00 -17.01 1.21
N VAL A 130 -8.19 -17.79 1.93
CA VAL A 130 -8.30 -19.25 1.96
C VAL A 130 -8.87 -19.78 3.28
N ASP A 131 -8.75 -18.98 4.36
CA ASP A 131 -9.31 -19.32 5.66
C ASP A 131 -9.54 -18.08 6.51
N ARG A 132 -10.43 -18.21 7.52
CA ARG A 132 -10.76 -17.15 8.49
C ARG A 132 -10.92 -17.75 9.87
N ASN A 133 -10.34 -17.09 10.87
CA ASN A 133 -10.54 -17.45 12.27
C ASN A 133 -10.53 -16.22 13.17
N GLU A 134 -10.57 -16.42 14.47
CA GLU A 134 -10.55 -15.33 15.46
C GLU A 134 -9.29 -14.45 15.42
N LYS A 135 -8.18 -14.96 14.87
CA LYS A 135 -6.91 -14.24 14.72
C LYS A 135 -6.83 -13.38 13.46
N GLY A 136 -7.72 -13.63 12.48
CA GLY A 136 -7.74 -12.88 11.22
C GLY A 136 -8.05 -13.75 10.01
N VAL A 137 -7.50 -13.36 8.88
CA VAL A 137 -7.67 -14.05 7.59
C VAL A 137 -6.35 -14.65 7.11
N TYR A 138 -6.42 -15.82 6.53
CA TYR A 138 -5.30 -16.44 5.83
C TYR A 138 -5.46 -16.18 4.34
N VAL A 139 -4.41 -15.69 3.73
CA VAL A 139 -4.40 -15.35 2.31
C VAL A 139 -3.37 -16.19 1.56
N LYS A 140 -3.68 -16.53 0.31
CA LYS A 140 -2.77 -17.25 -0.58
C LYS A 140 -2.88 -16.67 -1.98
N GLY A 141 -1.79 -16.70 -2.74
CA GLY A 141 -1.74 -16.18 -4.09
C GLY A 141 -0.54 -15.30 -4.35
N ALA A 142 -0.51 -14.66 -5.51
CA ALA A 142 0.64 -13.88 -5.95
C ALA A 142 0.28 -12.43 -6.27
N LYS A 143 1.26 -11.55 -6.06
CA LYS A 143 1.25 -10.16 -6.52
C LYS A 143 2.52 -9.89 -7.33
N ALA A 144 2.43 -9.03 -8.33
CA ALA A 144 3.54 -8.72 -9.23
C ALA A 144 3.97 -7.25 -9.11
N HIS A 145 5.21 -6.97 -9.52
CA HIS A 145 5.77 -5.61 -9.57
C HIS A 145 5.77 -4.85 -8.24
N GLN A 146 6.19 -5.53 -7.16
CA GLN A 146 6.22 -4.96 -5.81
C GLN A 146 7.54 -4.24 -5.54
N THR A 147 7.86 -3.22 -6.33
CA THR A 147 9.18 -2.57 -6.37
C THR A 147 9.64 -2.01 -5.03
N GLY A 148 8.74 -1.51 -4.20
CA GLY A 148 9.07 -0.92 -2.90
C GLY A 148 9.07 -1.89 -1.72
N CYS A 149 8.75 -3.16 -1.91
CA CYS A 149 8.51 -4.10 -0.80
C CYS A 149 9.68 -4.23 0.17
N ILE A 150 10.91 -4.38 -0.32
CA ILE A 150 12.10 -4.56 0.52
C ILE A 150 12.51 -3.32 1.33
N ASN A 151 11.97 -2.16 0.98
CA ASN A 151 12.26 -0.90 1.65
C ASN A 151 11.03 -0.38 2.42
N SER A 152 10.00 -1.21 2.57
CA SER A 152 8.78 -0.89 3.31
C SER A 152 8.70 -1.70 4.60
N HIS A 153 7.91 -1.24 5.55
CA HIS A 153 7.59 -1.98 6.77
C HIS A 153 6.30 -2.78 6.60
N TRP A 154 5.38 -2.22 5.81
CA TRP A 154 4.08 -2.83 5.50
C TRP A 154 3.76 -2.69 4.02
N MET A 155 2.91 -3.56 3.53
CA MET A 155 2.34 -3.47 2.19
C MET A 155 0.82 -3.46 2.26
N VAL A 156 0.19 -2.50 1.58
CA VAL A 156 -1.24 -2.51 1.33
C VAL A 156 -1.50 -3.40 0.13
N VAL A 157 -2.29 -4.44 0.33
CA VAL A 157 -2.75 -5.34 -0.73
C VAL A 157 -4.15 -4.95 -1.16
N MET A 158 -4.42 -4.97 -2.44
CA MET A 158 -5.76 -4.74 -3.00
C MET A 158 -5.86 -5.39 -4.39
N PRO A 159 -7.06 -5.80 -4.84
CA PRO A 159 -7.26 -6.31 -6.19
C PRO A 159 -7.23 -5.16 -7.20
N THR A 160 -6.78 -5.45 -8.43
CA THR A 160 -6.84 -4.51 -9.56
C THR A 160 -7.75 -5.00 -10.68
N LEU A 161 -8.34 -6.17 -10.51
CA LEU A 161 -9.22 -6.80 -11.49
C LEU A 161 -10.68 -6.50 -11.19
N ARG A 162 -11.50 -6.57 -12.23
CA ARG A 162 -12.95 -6.60 -12.06
C ARG A 162 -13.33 -7.92 -11.38
N LEU A 163 -14.08 -7.83 -10.30
CA LEU A 163 -14.58 -8.98 -9.54
C LEU A 163 -16.08 -9.17 -9.79
N SER A 164 -16.51 -10.42 -9.77
CA SER A 164 -17.91 -10.84 -9.81
C SER A 164 -18.38 -11.34 -8.43
N GLU A 165 -19.64 -11.72 -8.31
CA GLU A 165 -20.16 -12.34 -7.08
C GLU A 165 -19.44 -13.65 -6.71
N ASN A 166 -18.87 -14.36 -7.67
CA ASN A 166 -18.11 -15.58 -7.45
C ASN A 166 -16.67 -15.33 -7.00
N ASP A 167 -16.20 -14.09 -7.08
CA ASP A 167 -14.84 -13.70 -6.73
C ASP A 167 -14.73 -13.09 -5.32
N LYS A 168 -15.65 -13.38 -4.42
CA LYS A 168 -15.71 -12.75 -3.07
C LYS A 168 -14.43 -12.91 -2.29
N ASP A 169 -13.77 -14.07 -2.37
CA ASP A 169 -12.55 -14.34 -1.64
C ASP A 169 -11.33 -13.60 -2.22
N TYR A 170 -11.43 -13.10 -3.45
CA TYR A 170 -10.41 -12.24 -4.08
C TYR A 170 -10.62 -10.76 -3.77
N ALA A 171 -11.74 -10.38 -3.18
CA ALA A 171 -12.08 -9.01 -2.81
C ALA A 171 -11.42 -8.60 -1.49
N ILE A 172 -10.09 -8.67 -1.44
CA ILE A 172 -9.33 -8.36 -0.23
C ILE A 172 -8.62 -7.01 -0.34
N VAL A 173 -8.85 -6.15 0.64
CA VAL A 173 -8.05 -4.95 0.89
C VAL A 173 -7.55 -4.99 2.32
N GLY A 174 -6.25 -4.89 2.51
CA GLY A 174 -5.66 -4.98 3.84
C GLY A 174 -4.19 -4.57 3.84
N ALA A 175 -3.58 -4.58 5.01
CA ALA A 175 -2.15 -4.34 5.18
C ALA A 175 -1.46 -5.58 5.76
N ILE A 176 -0.30 -5.91 5.22
CA ILE A 176 0.50 -7.08 5.61
C ILE A 176 1.90 -6.59 5.95
N PRO A 177 2.51 -7.00 7.09
CA PRO A 177 3.93 -6.77 7.35
C PRO A 177 4.79 -7.38 6.24
N VAL A 178 5.86 -6.70 5.81
CA VAL A 178 6.70 -7.21 4.73
C VAL A 178 7.48 -8.48 5.13
N ASP A 179 7.64 -8.71 6.41
CA ASP A 179 8.32 -9.87 7.00
C ASP A 179 7.33 -10.92 7.56
N ALA A 180 6.05 -10.83 7.19
CA ALA A 180 5.06 -11.81 7.64
C ALA A 180 5.44 -13.24 7.18
N GLU A 181 5.23 -14.20 8.08
CA GLU A 181 5.46 -15.60 7.79
C GLU A 181 4.69 -16.06 6.54
N GLY A 182 5.34 -16.83 5.67
CA GLY A 182 4.76 -17.33 4.43
C GLY A 182 4.94 -16.41 3.21
N ILE A 183 5.47 -15.21 3.37
CA ILE A 183 5.78 -14.35 2.23
C ILE A 183 7.10 -14.80 1.58
N THR A 184 7.06 -14.99 0.26
CA THR A 184 8.25 -15.26 -0.56
C THR A 184 8.42 -14.14 -1.57
N TYR A 185 9.59 -13.52 -1.59
CA TYR A 185 9.97 -12.50 -2.57
C TYR A 185 10.80 -13.13 -3.69
N ILE A 186 10.34 -12.95 -4.93
CA ILE A 186 11.04 -13.44 -6.11
C ILE A 186 11.63 -12.24 -6.85
N TYR A 187 12.96 -12.18 -6.93
CA TYR A 187 13.67 -11.15 -7.67
C TYR A 187 13.94 -11.61 -9.10
N GLY A 188 13.34 -10.91 -10.05
CA GLY A 188 13.68 -11.05 -11.45
C GLY A 188 14.97 -10.29 -11.78
N ARG A 189 15.79 -10.84 -12.66
CA ARG A 189 16.92 -10.09 -13.24
C ARG A 189 16.40 -9.00 -14.16
N GLN A 190 17.01 -7.83 -14.07
CA GLN A 190 16.79 -6.79 -15.06
C GLN A 190 17.43 -7.16 -16.39
N SER A 191 16.85 -6.72 -17.49
CA SER A 191 17.35 -6.99 -18.84
C SER A 191 18.78 -6.48 -19.09
N CYS A 192 19.20 -5.46 -18.33
CA CYS A 192 20.57 -4.93 -18.38
C CYS A 192 21.55 -5.65 -17.45
N ASP A 193 21.12 -6.61 -16.66
CA ASP A 193 21.99 -7.37 -15.77
C ASP A 193 22.73 -8.46 -16.55
N THR A 194 23.99 -8.25 -16.82
CA THR A 194 24.89 -9.13 -17.58
C THR A 194 25.69 -10.08 -16.70
N ARG A 195 25.50 -10.07 -15.38
CA ARG A 195 26.24 -10.98 -14.48
C ARG A 195 25.89 -12.44 -14.79
N SER A 196 26.91 -13.31 -14.88
CA SER A 196 26.73 -14.77 -14.91
C SER A 196 26.29 -15.25 -13.53
N MET A 197 25.38 -16.20 -13.50
CA MET A 197 25.06 -16.94 -12.28
C MET A 197 26.01 -18.10 -12.08
#